data_20a8f7da3b6d3c2781c1705168d3fd0d
#
_entry.id   20a8f7da3b6d3c2781c1705168d3fd0d
#
_cell.length_a   1.000
_cell.length_b   1.000
_cell.length_c   1.000
_cell.angle_alpha   90.00
_cell.angle_beta   90.00
_cell.angle_gamma   90.00
#
_symmetry.space_group_name_H-M   'P 1'
#
loop_
_entity.id
_entity.type
_entity.pdbx_description
1 polymer ?
#
loop_
_entity_poly.entity_id
_entity_poly.type
_entity_poly.pdbx_seq_one_letter_code
_entity_poly.pdbx_strand_id
1 'polypeptide(L)'
;MTGRAHAMFATASFPRAFAAARSSGRARGPVAVRHERASAVVAVASSGRTSSRKSVRPSAISAPLADASVASRAGGGEGKGPVPALRELRDAIPKECFEPDTRESLKYAAIDLGLLAACFGVVSPAVVAHPWLLPLYAPLTGTVMWMNFVIGHDCGHGSFSNDKALNAVVGHVTHAPLLVPFWPWAYSHKQHHRFHNHETKDMSHPWMTPERYEATNPLVRFLALDHWWGAFLGFPGYLLLEARETSTDGSHFYPGSRLFDRAPKDERVKCAVSAATCVGFLGLTFAATDSLAHWAMQYLAPYLCFSWWLFAVTYLQHHDEDTETYAEGEWEYVLGGLQTIDREFGFGVDEATHHITDCHVAHHMFSDMPHYRLEKATAAVRGVLEPRGLYKRRDTRDFVAKTFALHDAVGHCVERDRPRATKAEIQAWITGESSD
;
A
#
# COMPACT_ATOMS: atom_id res chain seq x y z
N MET A 1 20.40 5.98 -63.57
CA MET A 1 19.55 7.14 -63.33
C MET A 1 19.25 7.13 -61.82
N THR A 2 20.03 7.64 -61.05
CA THR A 2 20.40 8.78 -60.21
C THR A 2 19.18 9.63 -59.81
N GLY A 3 18.81 9.57 -58.56
CA GLY A 3 17.90 10.48 -57.88
C GLY A 3 18.19 10.54 -56.40
N ARG A 4 19.03 11.52 -55.98
CA ARG A 4 19.33 11.91 -54.61
C ARG A 4 18.11 12.68 -54.04
N ALA A 5 17.70 12.36 -52.80
CA ALA A 5 16.89 13.24 -51.99
C ALA A 5 17.66 13.65 -50.75
N HIS A 6 17.83 14.98 -50.62
CA HIS A 6 18.51 15.65 -49.50
C HIS A 6 17.60 15.68 -48.25
N ALA A 7 18.16 15.33 -47.12
CA ALA A 7 17.60 15.59 -45.82
C ALA A 7 17.89 17.02 -45.37
N MET A 8 16.89 17.80 -45.00
CA MET A 8 17.01 19.09 -44.33
C MET A 8 16.90 18.87 -42.81
N PHE A 9 18.00 19.11 -42.12
CA PHE A 9 18.01 19.31 -40.67
C PHE A 9 17.73 20.77 -40.38
N ALA A 10 16.64 21.05 -39.69
CA ALA A 10 16.37 22.36 -39.13
C ALA A 10 16.86 22.41 -37.68
N THR A 11 17.86 23.25 -37.41
CA THR A 11 18.36 23.55 -36.08
C THR A 11 17.47 24.62 -35.45
N ALA A 12 16.81 24.31 -34.34
CA ALA A 12 16.13 25.28 -33.51
C ALA A 12 17.08 25.83 -32.43
N SER A 13 17.39 27.10 -32.50
CA SER A 13 18.21 27.82 -31.54
C SER A 13 17.38 28.29 -30.35
N PHE A 14 17.85 28.03 -29.12
CA PHE A 14 17.29 28.60 -27.89
C PHE A 14 17.87 30.00 -27.63
N PRO A 15 17.07 30.99 -27.23
CA PRO A 15 17.61 32.25 -26.73
C PRO A 15 17.95 32.17 -25.24
N ARG A 16 19.18 32.57 -24.92
CA ARG A 16 19.60 32.94 -23.57
C ARG A 16 19.09 34.35 -23.24
N ALA A 17 18.47 34.48 -22.08
CA ALA A 17 18.31 35.76 -21.40
C ALA A 17 18.52 35.58 -19.90
N PHE A 18 19.72 35.89 -19.44
CA PHE A 18 19.99 36.23 -18.04
C PHE A 18 20.09 37.74 -17.97
N ALA A 19 19.26 38.39 -17.17
CA ALA A 19 19.43 39.73 -16.71
C ALA A 19 19.32 39.77 -15.18
N ALA A 20 20.39 40.25 -14.57
CA ALA A 20 20.51 40.44 -13.14
C ALA A 20 19.75 41.71 -12.71
N ALA A 21 19.04 41.64 -11.59
CA ALA A 21 18.62 42.82 -10.85
C ALA A 21 19.14 42.75 -9.41
N ARG A 22 20.00 43.70 -9.08
CA ARG A 22 20.44 44.05 -7.73
C ARG A 22 19.49 45.09 -7.14
N SER A 23 19.08 44.89 -5.89
CA SER A 23 18.76 45.99 -4.95
C SER A 23 18.79 45.44 -3.52
N SER A 24 19.76 45.85 -2.77
CA SER A 24 19.84 46.83 -1.68
C SER A 24 18.95 46.49 -0.47
N GLY A 25 19.56 45.98 0.53
CA GLY A 25 19.74 46.15 1.93
C GLY A 25 18.63 46.77 2.81
N ARG A 26 18.32 46.03 3.89
CA ARG A 26 18.21 46.60 5.24
C ARG A 26 18.32 45.49 6.26
N ALA A 27 19.34 45.58 7.10
CA ALA A 27 19.56 44.77 8.30
C ALA A 27 18.52 45.12 9.38
N ARG A 28 17.96 44.11 10.04
CA ARG A 28 17.41 44.24 11.38
C ARG A 28 17.97 43.10 12.24
N GLY A 29 18.47 43.51 13.41
CA GLY A 29 19.25 42.72 14.34
C GLY A 29 18.43 41.63 15.09
N PRO A 30 19.14 40.78 15.87
CA PRO A 30 18.57 39.58 16.46
C PRO A 30 17.80 39.87 17.73
N VAL A 31 16.59 39.30 17.84
CA VAL A 31 15.84 39.25 19.11
C VAL A 31 16.30 38.02 19.88
N ALA A 32 16.88 38.25 21.05
CA ALA A 32 17.27 37.21 21.99
C ALA A 32 16.05 36.63 22.70
N VAL A 33 15.82 35.33 22.56
CA VAL A 33 14.86 34.60 23.41
C VAL A 33 15.63 33.91 24.52
N ARG A 34 15.31 34.31 25.76
CA ARG A 34 15.83 33.72 27.00
C ARG A 34 15.27 32.30 27.17
N HIS A 35 16.14 31.34 27.35
CA HIS A 35 15.80 30.03 27.90
C HIS A 35 15.85 30.09 29.45
N GLU A 36 14.72 29.89 30.07
CA GLU A 36 14.68 29.52 31.49
C GLU A 36 14.85 28.01 31.64
N ARG A 37 15.88 27.62 32.37
CA ARG A 37 16.10 26.24 32.84
C ARG A 37 15.35 26.03 34.14
N ALA A 38 14.42 25.11 34.17
CA ALA A 38 13.92 24.54 35.42
C ALA A 38 14.61 23.19 35.67
N SER A 39 15.47 23.15 36.65
CA SER A 39 16.07 21.93 37.19
C SER A 39 15.15 21.35 38.24
N ALA A 40 14.67 20.13 38.06
CA ALA A 40 14.04 19.35 39.13
C ALA A 40 14.92 18.13 39.42
N VAL A 41 15.49 18.14 40.59
CA VAL A 41 16.20 17.04 41.25
C VAL A 41 15.15 16.11 41.84
N VAL A 42 15.15 14.83 41.50
CA VAL A 42 14.39 13.81 42.23
C VAL A 42 15.33 12.68 42.65
N ALA A 43 15.26 12.42 43.97
CA ALA A 43 16.09 11.50 44.72
C ALA A 43 15.84 10.04 44.39
N VAL A 44 16.93 9.26 44.42
CA VAL A 44 16.96 7.79 44.33
C VAL A 44 16.56 7.23 45.71
N ALA A 45 15.55 6.37 45.72
CA ALA A 45 15.31 5.45 46.82
C ALA A 45 15.39 4.01 46.30
N SER A 46 16.39 3.29 46.73
CA SER A 46 16.58 1.86 46.50
C SER A 46 15.69 1.05 47.44
N SER A 47 14.90 0.13 46.92
CA SER A 47 14.45 -1.02 47.72
C SER A 47 14.39 -2.25 46.79
N GLY A 48 15.24 -3.22 47.12
CA GLY A 48 15.27 -4.51 46.44
C GLY A 48 14.05 -5.37 46.78
N ARG A 49 13.55 -6.05 45.77
CA ARG A 49 12.80 -7.31 45.92
C ARG A 49 13.00 -8.20 44.68
N THR A 50 13.55 -9.37 44.93
CA THR A 50 13.59 -10.50 44.06
C THR A 50 12.17 -10.95 43.69
N SER A 51 11.87 -11.07 42.41
CA SER A 51 10.62 -11.69 41.95
C SER A 51 10.87 -12.49 40.65
N SER A 52 10.60 -13.75 40.77
CA SER A 52 10.34 -14.82 39.81
C SER A 52 10.06 -14.37 38.37
N ARG A 53 10.90 -14.83 37.43
CA ARG A 53 10.66 -14.81 35.98
C ARG A 53 9.45 -15.70 35.63
N LYS A 54 8.29 -15.09 35.43
CA LYS A 54 7.24 -15.69 34.61
C LYS A 54 7.49 -15.26 33.17
N SER A 55 7.65 -16.23 32.27
CA SER A 55 7.70 -16.02 30.84
C SER A 55 6.38 -15.45 30.35
N VAL A 56 6.37 -14.17 30.05
CA VAL A 56 5.25 -13.51 29.36
C VAL A 56 5.40 -13.82 27.88
N ARG A 57 4.52 -14.64 27.33
CA ARG A 57 4.35 -14.79 25.88
C ARG A 57 4.00 -13.40 25.30
N PRO A 58 4.70 -12.88 24.29
CA PRO A 58 4.27 -11.67 23.63
C PRO A 58 3.01 -11.98 22.84
N SER A 59 1.91 -11.39 23.25
CA SER A 59 0.64 -11.36 22.51
C SER A 59 0.88 -10.81 21.12
N ALA A 60 0.45 -11.54 20.09
CA ALA A 60 0.15 -10.97 18.80
C ALA A 60 -0.77 -9.76 19.04
N ILE A 61 -0.43 -8.60 18.51
CA ILE A 61 -1.30 -7.42 18.56
C ILE A 61 -2.38 -7.66 17.50
N SER A 62 -3.36 -8.47 17.86
CA SER A 62 -4.67 -8.45 17.23
C SER A 62 -5.23 -7.04 17.44
N ALA A 63 -5.95 -6.52 16.47
CA ALA A 63 -6.75 -5.31 16.65
C ALA A 63 -7.49 -5.42 18.00
N PRO A 64 -7.62 -4.37 18.81
CA PRO A 64 -8.33 -4.47 20.05
C PRO A 64 -9.72 -5.01 19.75
N LEU A 65 -10.02 -6.20 20.26
CA LEU A 65 -11.38 -6.72 20.28
C LEU A 65 -12.17 -5.68 21.05
N ALA A 66 -12.92 -4.85 20.34
CA ALA A 66 -13.86 -3.93 20.95
C ALA A 66 -14.81 -4.78 21.79
N ASP A 67 -15.04 -4.30 22.99
CA ASP A 67 -15.75 -4.98 24.07
C ASP A 67 -17.08 -5.60 23.58
N ALA A 68 -17.36 -6.81 24.00
CA ALA A 68 -18.41 -7.69 23.47
C ALA A 68 -19.86 -7.25 23.78
N SER A 69 -20.12 -5.97 23.90
CA SER A 69 -21.44 -5.40 24.21
C SER A 69 -22.08 -4.59 23.07
N VAL A 70 -21.48 -4.59 21.87
CA VAL A 70 -22.10 -3.90 20.73
C VAL A 70 -23.17 -4.82 20.14
N ALA A 71 -24.40 -4.57 20.51
CA ALA A 71 -25.59 -5.14 19.88
C ALA A 71 -25.51 -4.95 18.36
N SER A 72 -26.00 -5.94 17.60
CA SER A 72 -26.10 -5.87 16.14
C SER A 72 -26.66 -4.53 15.71
N ARG A 73 -25.82 -3.70 15.10
CA ARG A 73 -26.25 -2.39 14.60
C ARG A 73 -26.86 -2.56 13.22
N ALA A 74 -27.95 -1.91 12.99
CA ALA A 74 -28.67 -1.99 11.74
C ALA A 74 -28.02 -1.09 10.69
N GLY A 75 -27.70 -1.61 9.52
CA GLY A 75 -27.19 -0.84 8.39
C GLY A 75 -28.31 -0.42 7.46
N GLY A 76 -28.34 0.82 7.09
CA GLY A 76 -29.44 1.39 6.31
C GLY A 76 -29.01 1.97 4.97
N GLY A 77 -29.45 1.41 3.97
CA GLY A 77 -29.75 1.82 2.62
C GLY A 77 -30.89 0.91 2.19
N GLU A 78 -31.74 1.28 1.28
CA GLU A 78 -32.84 0.42 0.85
C GLU A 78 -32.31 -0.99 0.49
N GLY A 79 -32.72 -2.01 1.24
CA GLY A 79 -32.35 -3.41 1.02
C GLY A 79 -31.12 -3.94 1.76
N LYS A 80 -30.42 -3.17 2.57
CA LYS A 80 -29.26 -3.65 3.35
C LYS A 80 -29.69 -4.12 4.75
N GLY A 81 -29.16 -5.28 5.16
CA GLY A 81 -29.34 -5.79 6.52
C GLY A 81 -28.37 -5.15 7.53
N PRO A 82 -28.47 -5.55 8.82
CA PRO A 82 -27.61 -4.99 9.85
C PRO A 82 -26.14 -5.32 9.62
N VAL A 83 -25.27 -4.37 9.96
CA VAL A 83 -23.81 -4.57 9.92
C VAL A 83 -23.43 -5.60 10.99
N PRO A 84 -22.76 -6.71 10.62
CA PRO A 84 -22.39 -7.75 11.58
C PRO A 84 -21.28 -7.27 12.51
N ALA A 85 -21.25 -7.80 13.72
CA ALA A 85 -20.08 -7.63 14.58
C ALA A 85 -18.88 -8.37 13.98
N LEU A 86 -17.66 -7.82 14.18
CA LEU A 86 -16.41 -8.47 13.72
C LEU A 86 -16.29 -9.92 14.22
N ARG A 87 -16.76 -10.18 15.44
CA ARG A 87 -16.77 -11.52 16.03
C ARG A 87 -17.66 -12.48 15.25
N GLU A 88 -18.82 -12.06 14.77
CA GLU A 88 -19.72 -12.88 13.97
C GLU A 88 -19.04 -13.34 12.67
N LEU A 89 -18.35 -12.43 11.98
CA LEU A 89 -17.54 -12.74 10.80
C LEU A 89 -16.42 -13.73 11.14
N ARG A 90 -15.70 -13.50 12.25
CA ARG A 90 -14.62 -14.37 12.69
C ARG A 90 -15.11 -15.78 13.05
N ASP A 91 -16.23 -15.89 13.75
CA ASP A 91 -16.80 -17.18 14.19
C ASP A 91 -17.32 -18.01 12.99
N ALA A 92 -17.66 -17.36 11.86
CA ALA A 92 -18.03 -18.04 10.62
C ALA A 92 -16.83 -18.64 9.87
N ILE A 93 -15.64 -18.07 10.02
CA ILE A 93 -14.43 -18.54 9.34
C ILE A 93 -13.87 -19.77 10.05
N PRO A 94 -13.52 -20.85 9.31
CA PRO A 94 -12.87 -22.02 9.90
C PRO A 94 -11.56 -21.65 10.60
N LYS A 95 -11.33 -22.19 11.80
CA LYS A 95 -10.18 -21.82 12.65
C LYS A 95 -8.82 -22.05 11.98
N GLU A 96 -8.72 -23.09 11.18
CA GLU A 96 -7.51 -23.40 10.41
C GLU A 96 -7.14 -22.33 9.39
N CYS A 97 -8.04 -21.42 9.03
CA CYS A 97 -7.71 -20.30 8.16
C CYS A 97 -6.78 -19.27 8.83
N PHE A 98 -6.78 -19.23 10.16
CA PHE A 98 -5.92 -18.37 10.98
C PHE A 98 -4.60 -19.02 11.40
N GLU A 99 -4.36 -20.26 10.96
CA GLU A 99 -3.16 -21.01 11.33
C GLU A 99 -2.21 -21.12 10.12
N PRO A 100 -1.09 -20.39 10.11
CA PRO A 100 -0.14 -20.48 9.01
C PRO A 100 0.58 -21.83 8.99
N ASP A 101 0.62 -22.46 7.83
CA ASP A 101 1.50 -23.60 7.54
C ASP A 101 2.80 -23.08 6.91
N THR A 102 3.86 -23.04 7.72
CA THR A 102 5.17 -22.54 7.29
C THR A 102 5.72 -23.30 6.08
N ARG A 103 5.42 -24.60 5.93
CA ARG A 103 5.93 -25.39 4.79
C ARG A 103 5.21 -24.99 3.50
N GLU A 104 3.89 -24.82 3.57
CA GLU A 104 3.10 -24.36 2.42
C GLU A 104 3.51 -22.94 2.03
N SER A 105 3.68 -22.03 2.99
CA SER A 105 4.17 -20.68 2.75
C SER A 105 5.55 -20.67 2.07
N LEU A 106 6.49 -21.48 2.54
CA LEU A 106 7.84 -21.62 1.95
C LEU A 106 7.79 -22.21 0.54
N LYS A 107 6.85 -23.11 0.25
CA LYS A 107 6.65 -23.66 -1.10
C LYS A 107 6.26 -22.54 -2.09
N TYR A 108 5.28 -21.70 -1.75
CA TYR A 108 4.90 -20.55 -2.57
C TYR A 108 6.06 -19.56 -2.73
N ALA A 109 6.75 -19.21 -1.65
CA ALA A 109 7.92 -18.35 -1.71
C ALA A 109 9.03 -18.91 -2.63
N ALA A 110 9.29 -20.21 -2.58
CA ALA A 110 10.31 -20.85 -3.42
C ALA A 110 9.90 -20.85 -4.91
N ILE A 111 8.62 -21.04 -5.22
CA ILE A 111 8.10 -20.98 -6.59
C ILE A 111 8.27 -19.55 -7.14
N ASP A 112 7.81 -18.54 -6.40
CA ASP A 112 7.79 -17.15 -6.87
C ASP A 112 9.21 -16.58 -7.00
N LEU A 113 10.09 -16.86 -6.02
CA LEU A 113 11.50 -16.47 -6.11
C LEU A 113 12.23 -17.23 -7.24
N GLY A 114 11.88 -18.50 -7.47
CA GLY A 114 12.40 -19.28 -8.60
C GLY A 114 12.00 -18.70 -9.94
N LEU A 115 10.74 -18.30 -10.09
CA LEU A 115 10.23 -17.61 -11.29
C LEU A 115 10.92 -16.26 -11.50
N LEU A 116 11.08 -15.49 -10.44
CA LEU A 116 11.78 -14.20 -10.48
C LEU A 116 13.25 -14.37 -10.89
N ALA A 117 13.93 -15.34 -10.31
CA ALA A 117 15.30 -15.68 -10.67
C ALA A 117 15.42 -16.15 -12.13
N ALA A 118 14.45 -16.92 -12.64
CA ALA A 118 14.41 -17.32 -14.04
C ALA A 118 14.17 -16.09 -14.96
N CYS A 119 13.27 -15.20 -14.61
CA CYS A 119 13.05 -13.96 -15.38
C CYS A 119 14.34 -13.14 -15.50
N PHE A 120 15.02 -12.89 -14.41
CA PHE A 120 16.24 -12.07 -14.43
C PHE A 120 17.49 -12.82 -14.91
N GLY A 121 17.65 -14.09 -14.58
CA GLY A 121 18.88 -14.86 -14.91
C GLY A 121 18.85 -15.50 -16.28
N VAL A 122 17.66 -15.91 -16.77
CA VAL A 122 17.54 -16.67 -18.02
C VAL A 122 16.89 -15.85 -19.12
N VAL A 123 15.76 -15.17 -18.83
CA VAL A 123 14.97 -14.48 -19.88
C VAL A 123 15.56 -13.11 -20.20
N SER A 124 16.00 -12.35 -19.19
CA SER A 124 16.46 -10.98 -19.40
C SER A 124 17.67 -10.85 -20.34
N PRO A 125 18.66 -11.78 -20.37
CA PRO A 125 19.72 -11.74 -21.39
C PRO A 125 19.19 -11.86 -22.82
N ALA A 126 18.14 -12.68 -23.04
CA ALA A 126 17.52 -12.80 -24.35
C ALA A 126 16.84 -11.49 -24.79
N VAL A 127 16.29 -10.71 -23.84
CA VAL A 127 15.67 -9.41 -24.15
C VAL A 127 16.73 -8.38 -24.56
N VAL A 128 17.90 -8.42 -23.96
CA VAL A 128 19.03 -7.57 -24.38
C VAL A 128 19.47 -7.91 -25.80
N ALA A 129 19.57 -9.20 -26.13
CA ALA A 129 19.90 -9.66 -27.47
C ALA A 129 18.79 -9.37 -28.51
N HIS A 130 17.54 -9.38 -28.04
CA HIS A 130 16.35 -9.24 -28.89
C HIS A 130 15.35 -8.24 -28.26
N PRO A 131 15.60 -6.90 -28.36
CA PRO A 131 14.80 -5.88 -27.69
C PRO A 131 13.30 -5.88 -28.05
N TRP A 132 12.91 -6.47 -29.14
CA TRP A 132 11.51 -6.65 -29.53
C TRP A 132 10.72 -7.57 -28.57
N LEU A 133 11.40 -8.34 -27.72
CA LEU A 133 10.78 -9.15 -26.66
C LEU A 133 10.35 -8.30 -25.45
N LEU A 134 10.82 -7.07 -25.32
CA LEU A 134 10.55 -6.20 -24.16
C LEU A 134 9.05 -6.01 -23.86
N PRO A 135 8.17 -5.79 -24.84
CA PRO A 135 6.73 -5.63 -24.59
C PRO A 135 6.04 -6.87 -23.97
N LEU A 136 6.63 -8.05 -24.12
CA LEU A 136 6.17 -9.28 -23.47
C LEU A 136 6.87 -9.51 -22.13
N TYR A 137 8.17 -9.34 -22.10
CA TYR A 137 9.01 -9.56 -20.92
C TYR A 137 8.64 -8.65 -19.75
N ALA A 138 8.50 -7.36 -19.98
CA ALA A 138 8.29 -6.40 -18.91
C ALA A 138 6.96 -6.64 -18.16
N PRO A 139 5.80 -6.82 -18.80
CA PRO A 139 4.57 -7.12 -18.10
C PRO A 139 4.61 -8.48 -17.37
N LEU A 140 5.12 -9.53 -18.01
CA LEU A 140 5.20 -10.86 -17.39
C LEU A 140 6.12 -10.85 -16.16
N THR A 141 7.31 -10.27 -16.28
CA THR A 141 8.24 -10.16 -15.16
C THR A 141 7.69 -9.24 -14.06
N GLY A 142 7.02 -8.14 -14.44
CA GLY A 142 6.32 -7.27 -13.48
C GLY A 142 5.23 -8.00 -12.70
N THR A 143 4.50 -8.93 -13.35
CA THR A 143 3.52 -9.80 -12.67
C THR A 143 4.22 -10.77 -11.71
N VAL A 144 5.34 -11.39 -12.10
CA VAL A 144 6.12 -12.25 -11.18
C VAL A 144 6.67 -11.44 -10.00
N MET A 145 7.08 -10.18 -10.21
CA MET A 145 7.44 -9.28 -9.12
C MET A 145 6.25 -9.02 -8.20
N TRP A 146 5.06 -8.83 -8.73
CA TRP A 146 3.83 -8.68 -7.95
C TRP A 146 3.50 -9.95 -7.12
N MET A 147 3.64 -11.16 -7.67
CA MET A 147 3.49 -12.40 -6.91
C MET A 147 4.44 -12.42 -5.70
N ASN A 148 5.73 -12.10 -5.90
CA ASN A 148 6.70 -11.99 -4.81
C ASN A 148 6.33 -10.92 -3.78
N PHE A 149 5.69 -9.83 -4.20
CA PHE A 149 5.18 -8.83 -3.28
C PHE A 149 4.13 -9.42 -2.33
N VAL A 150 3.20 -10.24 -2.82
CA VAL A 150 2.16 -10.87 -1.97
C VAL A 150 2.77 -11.81 -0.93
N ILE A 151 3.85 -12.54 -1.27
CA ILE A 151 4.59 -13.34 -0.27
C ILE A 151 5.18 -12.45 0.84
N GLY A 152 5.83 -11.36 0.48
CA GLY A 152 6.37 -10.41 1.46
C GLY A 152 5.29 -9.68 2.25
N HIS A 153 4.14 -9.43 1.66
CA HIS A 153 2.96 -8.87 2.28
C HIS A 153 2.44 -9.80 3.41
N ASP A 154 2.32 -11.10 3.18
CA ASP A 154 1.98 -12.06 4.23
C ASP A 154 3.02 -12.08 5.36
N CYS A 155 4.31 -11.96 5.03
CA CYS A 155 5.36 -11.78 6.03
C CYS A 155 5.15 -10.52 6.88
N GLY A 156 4.73 -9.42 6.26
CA GLY A 156 4.42 -8.15 6.92
C GLY A 156 3.26 -8.24 7.91
N HIS A 157 2.24 -9.01 7.57
CA HIS A 157 1.12 -9.32 8.45
C HIS A 157 1.45 -10.34 9.54
N GLY A 158 2.49 -11.16 9.33
CA GLY A 158 2.83 -12.28 10.20
C GLY A 158 2.00 -13.53 9.92
N SER A 159 1.27 -13.56 8.81
CA SER A 159 0.47 -14.69 8.34
C SER A 159 1.29 -15.74 7.58
N PHE A 160 2.51 -15.43 7.14
CA PHE A 160 3.39 -16.38 6.47
C PHE A 160 3.90 -17.47 7.42
N SER A 161 4.27 -17.12 8.66
CA SER A 161 4.77 -18.06 9.68
C SER A 161 4.60 -17.49 11.09
N ASN A 162 4.49 -18.39 12.07
CA ASN A 162 4.56 -18.03 13.49
C ASN A 162 5.98 -17.59 13.93
N ASP A 163 7.00 -17.83 13.12
CA ASP A 163 8.39 -17.39 13.37
C ASP A 163 8.60 -15.98 12.78
N LYS A 164 8.73 -15.00 13.68
CA LYS A 164 8.96 -13.60 13.30
C LYS A 164 10.30 -13.35 12.60
N ALA A 165 11.33 -14.14 12.92
CA ALA A 165 12.63 -14.01 12.27
C ALA A 165 12.57 -14.52 10.83
N LEU A 166 11.86 -15.63 10.60
CA LEU A 166 11.61 -16.15 9.26
C LEU A 166 10.80 -15.13 8.42
N ASN A 167 9.72 -14.56 8.98
CA ASN A 167 8.95 -13.53 8.32
C ASN A 167 9.82 -12.32 7.94
N ALA A 168 10.73 -11.89 8.83
CA ALA A 168 11.62 -10.79 8.53
C ALA A 168 12.60 -11.12 7.39
N VAL A 169 13.18 -12.30 7.40
CA VAL A 169 14.14 -12.73 6.35
C VAL A 169 13.44 -12.87 5.00
N VAL A 170 12.35 -13.64 4.94
CA VAL A 170 11.60 -13.85 3.68
C VAL A 170 11.03 -12.54 3.17
N GLY A 171 10.46 -11.70 4.04
CA GLY A 171 9.92 -10.39 3.67
C GLY A 171 10.98 -9.48 3.04
N HIS A 172 12.22 -9.44 3.57
CA HIS A 172 13.30 -8.67 2.93
C HIS A 172 13.76 -9.29 1.62
N VAL A 173 13.88 -10.61 1.53
CA VAL A 173 14.30 -11.30 0.30
C VAL A 173 13.30 -11.09 -0.83
N THR A 174 12.02 -11.12 -0.55
CA THR A 174 10.96 -10.90 -1.55
C THR A 174 10.76 -9.42 -1.89
N HIS A 175 10.91 -8.50 -0.94
CA HIS A 175 10.65 -7.08 -1.15
C HIS A 175 11.86 -6.27 -1.65
N ALA A 176 13.10 -6.65 -1.33
CA ALA A 176 14.27 -5.92 -1.80
C ALA A 176 14.38 -5.85 -3.34
N PRO A 177 14.08 -6.94 -4.09
CA PRO A 177 14.02 -6.89 -5.56
C PRO A 177 12.96 -5.93 -6.12
N LEU A 178 11.97 -5.59 -5.33
CA LEU A 178 10.86 -4.71 -5.66
C LEU A 178 11.10 -3.26 -5.21
N LEU A 179 12.27 -2.98 -4.62
CA LEU A 179 12.60 -1.70 -3.99
C LEU A 179 11.55 -1.26 -2.95
N VAL A 180 10.98 -2.20 -2.24
CA VAL A 180 10.04 -1.96 -1.15
C VAL A 180 10.76 -2.15 0.18
N PRO A 181 10.98 -1.11 0.98
CA PRO A 181 11.58 -1.26 2.31
C PRO A 181 10.62 -2.03 3.22
N PHE A 182 10.90 -3.29 3.46
CA PHE A 182 9.97 -4.25 4.06
C PHE A 182 9.30 -3.77 5.36
N TRP A 183 10.08 -3.43 6.38
CA TRP A 183 9.50 -3.03 7.67
C TRP A 183 8.75 -1.68 7.63
N PRO A 184 9.27 -0.60 7.01
CA PRO A 184 8.52 0.63 6.84
C PRO A 184 7.20 0.44 6.10
N TRP A 185 7.23 -0.34 5.02
CA TRP A 185 6.02 -0.66 4.27
C TRP A 185 5.05 -1.50 5.12
N ALA A 186 5.51 -2.55 5.81
CA ALA A 186 4.68 -3.36 6.70
C ALA A 186 4.06 -2.53 7.83
N TYR A 187 4.78 -1.52 8.33
CA TYR A 187 4.25 -0.59 9.33
C TYR A 187 3.11 0.26 8.77
N SER A 188 3.31 0.94 7.64
CA SER A 188 2.28 1.78 7.03
C SER A 188 1.08 0.95 6.56
N HIS A 189 1.32 -0.22 5.97
CA HIS A 189 0.29 -1.14 5.51
C HIS A 189 -0.55 -1.70 6.68
N LYS A 190 0.07 -1.97 7.82
CA LYS A 190 -0.66 -2.33 9.04
C LYS A 190 -1.55 -1.20 9.55
N GLN A 191 -1.14 0.07 9.41
CA GLN A 191 -2.00 1.20 9.74
C GLN A 191 -3.14 1.34 8.73
N HIS A 192 -2.89 1.06 7.44
CA HIS A 192 -3.93 0.96 6.43
C HIS A 192 -5.01 -0.07 6.81
N HIS A 193 -4.65 -1.31 7.10
CA HIS A 193 -5.61 -2.33 7.57
C HIS A 193 -6.34 -1.94 8.85
N ARG A 194 -5.67 -1.22 9.74
CA ARG A 194 -6.27 -0.78 11.00
C ARG A 194 -7.29 0.33 10.81
N PHE A 195 -7.10 1.19 9.81
CA PHE A 195 -7.86 2.42 9.61
C PHE A 195 -8.33 2.59 8.16
N HIS A 196 -8.48 1.50 7.41
CA HIS A 196 -8.84 1.61 6.01
C HIS A 196 -10.14 2.39 5.82
N ASN A 197 -10.16 3.20 4.78
CA ASN A 197 -11.22 4.19 4.47
C ASN A 197 -11.50 5.22 5.58
N HIS A 198 -10.56 5.41 6.51
CA HIS A 198 -10.60 6.55 7.42
C HIS A 198 -9.89 7.75 6.78
N GLU A 199 -10.55 8.87 6.71
CA GLU A 199 -10.13 10.08 5.97
C GLU A 199 -8.69 10.55 6.27
N THR A 200 -8.22 10.43 7.53
CA THR A 200 -6.94 10.98 7.98
C THR A 200 -5.98 9.96 8.59
N LYS A 201 -6.41 8.72 8.82
CA LYS A 201 -5.58 7.70 9.49
C LYS A 201 -5.15 6.55 8.58
N ASP A 202 -5.79 6.40 7.43
CA ASP A 202 -5.39 5.42 6.43
C ASP A 202 -4.06 5.84 5.77
N MET A 203 -3.02 5.02 5.93
CA MET A 203 -1.67 5.38 5.50
C MET A 203 -1.29 4.90 4.10
N SER A 204 -1.91 3.86 3.59
CA SER A 204 -1.57 3.30 2.27
C SER A 204 -2.47 3.81 1.16
N HIS A 205 -3.60 4.37 1.55
CA HIS A 205 -4.58 4.87 0.61
C HIS A 205 -5.04 6.26 1.02
N PRO A 206 -4.13 7.23 0.97
CA PRO A 206 -4.41 8.58 1.41
C PRO A 206 -5.33 9.27 0.43
N TRP A 207 -6.47 9.63 0.92
CA TRP A 207 -7.39 10.51 0.25
C TRP A 207 -6.80 11.92 0.19
N MET A 208 -7.00 12.59 -0.92
CA MET A 208 -6.57 13.96 -1.11
C MET A 208 -7.78 14.87 -1.23
N THR A 209 -7.87 15.93 -0.43
CA THR A 209 -8.88 16.96 -0.62
C THR A 209 -8.56 17.86 -1.82
N PRO A 210 -9.54 18.54 -2.43
CA PRO A 210 -9.29 19.49 -3.50
C PRO A 210 -8.26 20.56 -3.15
N GLU A 211 -8.36 21.14 -1.95
CA GLU A 211 -7.44 22.19 -1.48
C GLU A 211 -6.00 21.68 -1.42
N ARG A 212 -5.85 20.44 -0.99
CA ARG A 212 -4.56 19.81 -0.90
C ARG A 212 -3.98 19.47 -2.26
N TYR A 213 -4.80 18.97 -3.17
CA TYR A 213 -4.38 18.78 -4.56
C TYR A 213 -3.84 20.08 -5.17
N GLU A 214 -4.53 21.19 -4.97
CA GLU A 214 -4.08 22.50 -5.45
C GLU A 214 -2.77 22.95 -4.77
N ALA A 215 -2.56 22.60 -3.50
CA ALA A 215 -1.33 22.90 -2.77
C ALA A 215 -0.16 21.96 -3.11
N THR A 216 -0.41 20.84 -3.81
CA THR A 216 0.62 19.88 -4.19
C THR A 216 1.55 20.48 -5.25
N ASN A 217 2.87 20.22 -5.10
CA ASN A 217 3.88 20.67 -6.04
C ASN A 217 3.50 20.29 -7.49
N PRO A 218 3.49 21.24 -8.45
CA PRO A 218 3.10 20.96 -9.83
C PRO A 218 3.88 19.83 -10.52
N LEU A 219 5.16 19.64 -10.18
CA LEU A 219 5.94 18.52 -10.71
C LEU A 219 5.46 17.17 -10.17
N VAL A 220 5.09 17.10 -8.90
CA VAL A 220 4.52 15.88 -8.30
C VAL A 220 3.15 15.59 -8.91
N ARG A 221 2.32 16.61 -9.10
CA ARG A 221 1.04 16.47 -9.80
C ARG A 221 1.25 15.90 -11.20
N PHE A 222 2.12 16.53 -12.00
CA PHE A 222 2.45 16.07 -13.35
C PHE A 222 2.98 14.63 -13.38
N LEU A 223 3.88 14.25 -12.47
CA LEU A 223 4.52 12.93 -12.49
C LEU A 223 3.65 11.81 -11.94
N ALA A 224 2.82 12.08 -10.95
CA ALA A 224 2.16 11.05 -10.16
C ALA A 224 0.62 11.13 -10.11
N LEU A 225 0.03 12.26 -10.50
CA LEU A 225 -1.40 12.49 -10.32
C LEU A 225 -2.16 12.79 -11.61
N ASP A 226 -1.66 13.70 -12.44
CA ASP A 226 -2.47 14.32 -13.51
C ASP A 226 -2.54 13.49 -14.80
N HIS A 227 -1.77 12.41 -14.91
CA HIS A 227 -1.64 11.67 -16.16
C HIS A 227 -1.66 10.16 -15.95
N TRP A 228 -2.04 9.41 -16.98
CA TRP A 228 -2.12 7.96 -16.98
C TRP A 228 -0.83 7.25 -16.52
N TRP A 229 0.34 7.85 -16.76
CA TRP A 229 1.61 7.28 -16.28
C TRP A 229 1.78 7.36 -14.75
N GLY A 230 0.95 8.13 -14.06
CA GLY A 230 0.88 8.15 -12.60
C GLY A 230 0.61 6.76 -12.02
N ALA A 231 -0.12 5.91 -12.75
CA ALA A 231 -0.32 4.51 -12.37
C ALA A 231 1.00 3.71 -12.27
N PHE A 232 2.05 4.12 -12.99
CA PHE A 232 3.38 3.48 -12.97
C PHE A 232 4.34 4.15 -11.99
N LEU A 233 4.14 5.43 -11.67
CA LEU A 233 5.03 6.22 -10.83
C LEU A 233 4.45 6.52 -9.44
N GLY A 234 3.17 6.31 -9.24
CA GLY A 234 2.49 6.59 -7.97
C GLY A 234 3.07 5.80 -6.79
N PHE A 235 3.32 4.51 -6.99
CA PHE A 235 3.85 3.68 -5.91
C PHE A 235 5.31 4.01 -5.52
N PRO A 236 6.29 4.11 -6.43
CA PRO A 236 7.60 4.61 -6.05
C PRO A 236 7.55 6.04 -5.49
N GLY A 237 6.65 6.89 -5.99
CA GLY A 237 6.40 8.21 -5.41
C GLY A 237 5.94 8.12 -3.96
N TYR A 238 4.97 7.26 -3.66
CA TYR A 238 4.49 6.98 -2.31
C TYR A 238 5.60 6.51 -1.36
N LEU A 239 6.49 5.64 -1.82
CA LEU A 239 7.59 5.12 -1.00
C LEU A 239 8.69 6.15 -0.73
N LEU A 240 8.99 7.02 -1.71
CA LEU A 240 10.15 7.93 -1.67
C LEU A 240 9.83 9.30 -1.09
N LEU A 241 8.63 9.81 -1.34
CA LEU A 241 8.31 11.21 -1.10
C LEU A 241 7.43 11.37 0.13
N GLU A 242 7.65 12.45 0.86
CA GLU A 242 6.66 13.00 1.80
C GLU A 242 5.48 13.57 1.00
N ALA A 243 4.69 12.68 0.42
CA ALA A 243 3.76 13.12 -0.60
C ALA A 243 2.55 13.85 -0.05
N ARG A 244 2.24 13.74 1.27
CA ARG A 244 0.92 14.18 1.72
C ARG A 244 0.85 14.52 3.21
N GLU A 245 0.15 15.59 3.56
CA GLU A 245 -0.17 16.00 4.94
C GLU A 245 -1.27 15.14 5.59
N THR A 246 -1.84 14.19 4.89
CA THR A 246 -2.70 13.16 5.44
C THR A 246 -1.84 12.08 6.08
N SER A 247 -2.40 10.96 6.36
CA SER A 247 -1.83 9.85 7.11
C SER A 247 -0.47 9.31 6.65
N THR A 248 -0.02 9.57 5.41
CA THR A 248 1.24 9.07 4.82
C THR A 248 2.37 10.09 4.77
N ASP A 249 2.48 10.91 5.78
CA ASP A 249 3.53 11.92 5.85
C ASP A 249 4.92 11.31 6.00
N GLY A 250 5.53 10.87 4.92
CA GLY A 250 6.94 10.60 4.96
C GLY A 250 7.45 9.44 4.13
N SER A 251 8.72 9.52 3.82
CA SER A 251 9.45 8.52 3.07
C SER A 251 9.61 7.21 3.86
N HIS A 252 9.42 6.10 3.18
CA HIS A 252 9.71 4.76 3.70
C HIS A 252 11.21 4.42 3.69
N PHE A 253 12.04 5.24 3.04
CA PHE A 253 13.48 5.05 2.93
C PHE A 253 14.29 5.88 3.92
N TYR A 254 13.70 6.87 4.55
CA TYR A 254 14.41 7.79 5.43
C TYR A 254 14.06 7.56 6.91
N PRO A 255 15.02 7.13 7.75
CA PRO A 255 14.75 6.87 9.18
C PRO A 255 14.28 8.08 9.97
N GLY A 256 14.61 9.30 9.51
CA GLY A 256 14.13 10.57 10.08
C GLY A 256 12.74 10.99 9.63
N SER A 257 12.07 10.19 8.80
CA SER A 257 10.77 10.48 8.23
C SER A 257 9.67 10.65 9.29
N ARG A 258 8.71 11.52 9.00
CA ARG A 258 7.50 11.74 9.81
C ARG A 258 6.60 10.50 9.88
N LEU A 259 6.74 9.58 8.94
CA LEU A 259 6.08 8.27 8.97
C LEU A 259 6.24 7.56 10.33
N PHE A 260 7.38 7.79 11.02
CA PHE A 260 7.71 7.14 12.29
C PHE A 260 7.48 8.01 13.51
N ASP A 261 6.83 9.17 13.42
CA ASP A 261 6.64 10.06 14.57
C ASP A 261 5.78 9.46 15.67
N ARG A 262 4.83 8.59 15.28
CA ARG A 262 3.95 7.83 16.20
C ARG A 262 4.34 6.36 16.32
N ALA A 263 5.41 5.94 15.67
CA ALA A 263 5.88 4.55 15.66
C ALA A 263 6.77 4.25 16.88
N PRO A 264 6.93 2.97 17.25
CA PRO A 264 7.96 2.55 18.19
C PRO A 264 9.36 2.99 17.72
N LYS A 265 10.26 3.28 18.66
CA LYS A 265 11.59 3.83 18.33
C LYS A 265 12.45 2.92 17.46
N ASP A 266 12.27 1.62 17.56
CA ASP A 266 12.97 0.61 16.76
C ASP A 266 12.57 0.63 15.27
N GLU A 267 11.41 1.21 14.92
CA GLU A 267 10.98 1.32 13.52
C GLU A 267 11.94 2.17 12.68
N ARG A 268 12.59 3.17 13.27
CA ARG A 268 13.61 3.97 12.58
C ARG A 268 14.87 3.16 12.25
N VAL A 269 15.28 2.24 13.14
CA VAL A 269 16.40 1.31 12.88
C VAL A 269 16.01 0.30 11.81
N LYS A 270 14.81 -0.26 11.90
CA LYS A 270 14.25 -1.16 10.91
C LYS A 270 14.18 -0.50 9.52
N CYS A 271 13.81 0.78 9.46
CA CYS A 271 13.85 1.55 8.23
C CYS A 271 15.24 1.59 7.61
N ALA A 272 16.27 1.90 8.39
CA ALA A 272 17.65 1.93 7.88
C ALA A 272 18.09 0.57 7.32
N VAL A 273 17.76 -0.54 8.00
CA VAL A 273 18.08 -1.89 7.52
C VAL A 273 17.33 -2.20 6.23
N SER A 274 16.02 -1.97 6.19
CA SER A 274 15.21 -2.27 5.00
C SER A 274 15.59 -1.41 3.80
N ALA A 275 15.88 -0.12 4.01
CA ALA A 275 16.37 0.78 2.96
C ALA A 275 17.73 0.32 2.43
N ALA A 276 18.65 -0.11 3.31
CA ALA A 276 19.95 -0.63 2.92
C ALA A 276 19.84 -1.91 2.07
N THR A 277 18.90 -2.81 2.36
CA THR A 277 18.66 -4.01 1.53
C THR A 277 18.17 -3.64 0.13
N CYS A 278 17.25 -2.68 0.01
CA CYS A 278 16.78 -2.19 -1.30
C CYS A 278 17.91 -1.50 -2.09
N VAL A 279 18.66 -0.61 -1.46
CA VAL A 279 19.80 0.09 -2.10
C VAL A 279 20.88 -0.90 -2.52
N GLY A 280 21.19 -1.88 -1.66
CA GLY A 280 22.14 -2.95 -1.97
C GLY A 280 21.69 -3.78 -3.18
N PHE A 281 20.42 -4.18 -3.22
CA PHE A 281 19.87 -4.90 -4.38
C PHE A 281 19.92 -4.05 -5.66
N LEU A 282 19.52 -2.78 -5.58
CA LEU A 282 19.60 -1.85 -6.71
C LEU A 282 21.05 -1.74 -7.24
N GLY A 283 22.02 -1.62 -6.33
CA GLY A 283 23.44 -1.62 -6.68
C GLY A 283 23.89 -2.89 -7.38
N LEU A 284 23.40 -4.06 -6.93
CA LEU A 284 23.67 -5.35 -7.59
C LEU A 284 23.09 -5.41 -9.00
N THR A 285 21.87 -4.89 -9.23
CA THR A 285 21.27 -4.86 -10.58
C THR A 285 22.07 -3.98 -11.54
N PHE A 286 22.57 -2.84 -11.09
CA PHE A 286 23.47 -2.00 -11.90
C PHE A 286 24.80 -2.69 -12.19
N ALA A 287 25.41 -3.35 -11.20
CA ALA A 287 26.67 -4.05 -11.35
C ALA A 287 26.58 -5.28 -12.28
N ALA A 288 25.36 -5.85 -12.40
CA ALA A 288 25.09 -6.99 -13.26
C ALA A 288 24.79 -6.64 -14.71
N THR A 289 24.78 -5.36 -15.08
CA THR A 289 24.42 -4.89 -16.43
C THR A 289 25.54 -4.05 -17.05
N ASP A 290 25.70 -4.16 -18.38
CA ASP A 290 26.78 -3.49 -19.12
C ASP A 290 26.51 -2.00 -19.42
N SER A 291 25.26 -1.59 -19.32
CA SER A 291 24.87 -0.21 -19.65
C SER A 291 23.53 0.16 -18.98
N LEU A 292 23.28 1.47 -18.86
CA LEU A 292 22.01 1.99 -18.39
C LEU A 292 20.82 1.54 -19.27
N ALA A 293 21.02 1.40 -20.57
CA ALA A 293 19.99 0.92 -21.48
C ALA A 293 19.63 -0.55 -21.20
N HIS A 294 20.64 -1.41 -21.01
CA HIS A 294 20.40 -2.81 -20.62
C HIS A 294 19.72 -2.89 -19.25
N TRP A 295 20.20 -2.14 -18.27
CA TRP A 295 19.56 -2.09 -16.96
C TRP A 295 18.08 -1.65 -17.05
N ALA A 296 17.80 -0.63 -17.85
CA ALA A 296 16.43 -0.15 -18.03
C ALA A 296 15.53 -1.22 -18.67
N MET A 297 16.01 -1.99 -19.64
CA MET A 297 15.27 -3.08 -20.24
C MET A 297 15.09 -4.27 -19.28
N GLN A 298 16.15 -4.66 -18.59
CA GLN A 298 16.16 -5.86 -17.74
C GLN A 298 15.42 -5.65 -16.42
N TYR A 299 15.52 -4.47 -15.82
CA TYR A 299 15.01 -4.21 -14.49
C TYR A 299 13.98 -3.08 -14.41
N LEU A 300 14.26 -1.88 -14.93
CA LEU A 300 13.36 -0.74 -14.77
C LEU A 300 12.01 -0.96 -15.45
N ALA A 301 11.98 -1.51 -16.65
CA ALA A 301 10.72 -1.74 -17.35
C ALA A 301 9.82 -2.76 -16.64
N PRO A 302 10.29 -3.94 -16.20
CA PRO A 302 9.53 -4.83 -15.31
C PRO A 302 9.10 -4.19 -13.99
N TYR A 303 9.99 -3.39 -13.37
CA TYR A 303 9.69 -2.68 -12.13
C TYR A 303 8.53 -1.70 -12.29
N LEU A 304 8.46 -0.97 -13.39
CA LEU A 304 7.33 -0.09 -13.68
C LEU A 304 6.03 -0.88 -13.87
N CYS A 305 6.08 -2.05 -14.51
CA CYS A 305 4.91 -2.93 -14.62
C CYS A 305 4.48 -3.48 -13.25
N PHE A 306 5.42 -3.83 -12.36
CA PHE A 306 5.14 -4.18 -10.98
C PHE A 306 4.48 -3.00 -10.21
N SER A 307 5.04 -1.81 -10.36
CA SER A 307 4.48 -0.59 -9.75
C SER A 307 3.03 -0.35 -10.19
N TRP A 308 2.74 -0.58 -11.47
CA TRP A 308 1.38 -0.54 -12.00
C TRP A 308 0.47 -1.59 -11.34
N TRP A 309 0.93 -2.84 -11.16
CA TRP A 309 0.16 -3.87 -10.45
C TRP A 309 -0.25 -3.42 -9.04
N LEU A 310 0.71 -2.90 -8.29
CA LEU A 310 0.43 -2.42 -6.94
C LEU A 310 -0.58 -1.26 -6.95
N PHE A 311 -0.41 -0.30 -7.86
CA PHE A 311 -1.38 0.77 -8.05
C PHE A 311 -2.76 0.21 -8.41
N ALA A 312 -2.84 -0.65 -9.42
CA ALA A 312 -4.10 -1.20 -9.91
C ALA A 312 -4.87 -1.97 -8.84
N VAL A 313 -4.20 -2.89 -8.12
CA VAL A 313 -4.85 -3.69 -7.07
C VAL A 313 -5.25 -2.81 -5.89
N THR A 314 -4.34 -2.00 -5.34
CA THR A 314 -4.68 -1.10 -4.23
C THR A 314 -5.81 -0.15 -4.60
N TYR A 315 -5.82 0.35 -5.84
CA TYR A 315 -6.83 1.27 -6.29
C TYR A 315 -8.19 0.58 -6.52
N LEU A 316 -8.21 -0.50 -7.30
CA LEU A 316 -9.45 -1.19 -7.66
C LEU A 316 -10.16 -1.83 -6.46
N GLN A 317 -9.43 -2.41 -5.49
CA GLN A 317 -10.03 -3.03 -4.33
C GLN A 317 -10.56 -2.03 -3.28
N HIS A 318 -10.20 -0.76 -3.39
CA HIS A 318 -10.59 0.29 -2.43
C HIS A 318 -11.47 1.40 -3.02
N HIS A 319 -11.67 1.40 -4.35
CA HIS A 319 -12.49 2.40 -5.03
C HIS A 319 -13.53 1.78 -5.94
N ASP A 320 -14.73 2.27 -5.84
CA ASP A 320 -15.83 2.09 -6.78
C ASP A 320 -16.80 3.27 -6.65
N GLU A 321 -17.84 3.28 -7.46
CA GLU A 321 -18.87 4.31 -7.43
C GLU A 321 -19.64 4.36 -6.10
N ASP A 322 -19.64 3.24 -5.34
CA ASP A 322 -20.36 3.06 -4.08
C ASP A 322 -19.46 2.88 -2.85
N THR A 323 -18.19 3.26 -2.93
CA THR A 323 -17.30 3.23 -1.76
C THR A 323 -17.35 4.56 -1.00
N GLU A 324 -17.33 4.46 0.33
CA GLU A 324 -17.41 5.60 1.23
C GLU A 324 -16.11 5.75 2.03
N THR A 325 -15.78 7.00 2.39
CA THR A 325 -14.77 7.32 3.39
C THR A 325 -15.43 7.91 4.61
N TYR A 326 -14.83 7.67 5.77
CA TYR A 326 -15.41 8.07 7.05
C TYR A 326 -14.50 9.03 7.81
N ALA A 327 -15.10 10.08 8.39
CA ALA A 327 -14.40 11.04 9.23
C ALA A 327 -14.19 10.51 10.66
N GLU A 328 -13.43 11.25 11.46
CA GLU A 328 -13.25 10.97 12.89
C GLU A 328 -14.60 11.00 13.61
N GLY A 329 -14.89 9.96 14.38
CA GLY A 329 -16.15 9.80 15.12
C GLY A 329 -17.30 9.16 14.31
N GLU A 330 -17.09 8.91 13.02
CA GLU A 330 -18.02 8.19 12.14
C GLU A 330 -17.48 6.83 11.74
N TRP A 331 -16.15 6.72 11.68
CA TRP A 331 -15.45 5.52 11.29
C TRP A 331 -15.58 4.39 12.33
N GLU A 332 -15.89 3.19 11.85
CA GLU A 332 -15.81 1.94 12.60
C GLU A 332 -15.07 0.89 11.77
N TYR A 333 -14.37 -0.03 12.44
CA TYR A 333 -13.49 -1.01 11.77
C TYR A 333 -14.23 -1.86 10.71
N VAL A 334 -15.39 -2.44 11.08
CA VAL A 334 -16.16 -3.27 10.14
C VAL A 334 -16.76 -2.42 9.03
N LEU A 335 -17.23 -1.21 9.36
CA LEU A 335 -17.81 -0.30 8.39
C LEU A 335 -16.79 0.13 7.32
N GLY A 336 -15.58 0.48 7.76
CA GLY A 336 -14.46 0.74 6.84
C GLY A 336 -14.12 -0.50 6.01
N GLY A 337 -14.03 -1.70 6.62
CA GLY A 337 -13.76 -2.96 5.94
C GLY A 337 -14.78 -3.33 4.87
N LEU A 338 -16.05 -2.98 5.06
CA LEU A 338 -17.11 -3.19 4.09
C LEU A 338 -16.97 -2.29 2.84
N GLN A 339 -16.06 -1.34 2.84
CA GLN A 339 -15.75 -0.55 1.64
C GLN A 339 -14.75 -1.24 0.70
N THR A 340 -14.16 -2.36 1.14
CA THR A 340 -13.29 -3.18 0.29
C THR A 340 -14.11 -3.99 -0.71
N ILE A 341 -13.53 -4.29 -1.86
CA ILE A 341 -14.19 -4.94 -2.98
C ILE A 341 -13.40 -6.16 -3.43
N ASP A 342 -14.05 -7.30 -3.54
CA ASP A 342 -13.48 -8.47 -4.22
C ASP A 342 -13.68 -8.33 -5.72
N ARG A 343 -12.59 -8.35 -6.50
CA ARG A 343 -12.64 -8.21 -7.96
C ARG A 343 -12.03 -9.43 -8.62
N GLU A 344 -12.83 -10.12 -9.42
CA GLU A 344 -12.34 -11.19 -10.28
C GLU A 344 -11.69 -10.58 -11.53
N PHE A 345 -10.39 -10.78 -11.68
CA PHE A 345 -9.66 -10.41 -12.90
C PHE A 345 -9.72 -11.53 -13.96
N GLY A 346 -9.90 -12.77 -13.51
CA GLY A 346 -10.03 -13.95 -14.37
C GLY A 346 -8.73 -14.31 -15.11
N PHE A 347 -8.85 -15.15 -16.12
CA PHE A 347 -7.73 -15.59 -16.97
C PHE A 347 -6.55 -16.23 -16.21
N GLY A 348 -6.79 -16.76 -15.01
CA GLY A 348 -5.74 -17.29 -14.12
C GLY A 348 -4.93 -16.22 -13.40
N VAL A 349 -5.34 -14.95 -13.46
CA VAL A 349 -4.65 -13.85 -12.78
C VAL A 349 -4.86 -13.94 -11.29
N ASP A 350 -6.09 -14.22 -10.84
CA ASP A 350 -6.44 -14.28 -9.42
C ASP A 350 -5.62 -15.37 -8.71
N GLU A 351 -5.52 -16.57 -9.31
CA GLU A 351 -4.69 -17.66 -8.80
C GLU A 351 -3.20 -17.32 -8.82
N ALA A 352 -2.71 -16.75 -9.94
CA ALA A 352 -1.30 -16.36 -10.06
C ALA A 352 -0.91 -15.27 -9.06
N THR A 353 -1.82 -14.39 -8.70
CA THR A 353 -1.60 -13.31 -7.74
C THR A 353 -2.05 -13.67 -6.32
N HIS A 354 -2.17 -14.96 -6.02
CA HIS A 354 -2.46 -15.49 -4.69
C HIS A 354 -3.79 -15.02 -4.10
N HIS A 355 -4.81 -14.84 -4.93
CA HIS A 355 -6.15 -14.43 -4.53
C HIS A 355 -6.24 -13.10 -3.77
N ILE A 356 -5.23 -12.23 -3.88
CA ILE A 356 -5.28 -10.90 -3.25
C ILE A 356 -6.29 -9.99 -3.97
N THR A 357 -6.69 -10.33 -5.18
CA THR A 357 -7.63 -9.59 -6.01
C THR A 357 -9.08 -9.92 -5.68
N ASP A 358 -9.43 -11.20 -5.62
CA ASP A 358 -10.80 -11.71 -5.49
C ASP A 358 -11.18 -12.14 -4.07
N CYS A 359 -10.24 -12.00 -3.09
CA CYS A 359 -10.45 -12.31 -1.67
C CYS A 359 -10.07 -11.15 -0.74
N HIS A 360 -10.12 -9.92 -1.23
CA HIS A 360 -9.60 -8.75 -0.53
C HIS A 360 -10.46 -8.31 0.66
N VAL A 361 -11.77 -8.52 0.59
CA VAL A 361 -12.70 -8.24 1.70
C VAL A 361 -12.37 -9.07 2.95
N ALA A 362 -12.18 -10.38 2.79
CA ALA A 362 -11.81 -11.25 3.90
C ALA A 362 -10.42 -10.90 4.44
N HIS A 363 -9.48 -10.58 3.56
CA HIS A 363 -8.13 -10.13 3.90
C HIS A 363 -8.13 -8.83 4.73
N HIS A 364 -8.95 -7.84 4.37
CA HIS A 364 -9.06 -6.59 5.13
C HIS A 364 -9.76 -6.74 6.48
N MET A 365 -10.71 -7.67 6.58
CA MET A 365 -11.33 -7.99 7.88
C MET A 365 -10.37 -8.73 8.81
N PHE A 366 -9.52 -9.60 8.27
CA PHE A 366 -8.63 -10.48 9.04
C PHE A 366 -7.30 -10.69 8.32
N SER A 367 -6.40 -9.76 8.48
CA SER A 367 -5.08 -9.77 7.81
C SER A 367 -4.08 -10.81 8.37
N ASP A 368 -4.46 -11.56 9.38
CA ASP A 368 -3.66 -12.63 9.99
C ASP A 368 -3.85 -14.00 9.30
N MET A 369 -4.56 -14.05 8.17
CA MET A 369 -4.71 -15.26 7.36
C MET A 369 -3.71 -15.28 6.20
N PRO A 370 -3.02 -16.43 5.94
CA PRO A 370 -2.16 -16.56 4.78
C PRO A 370 -2.98 -16.64 3.48
N HIS A 371 -2.40 -16.16 2.38
CA HIS A 371 -3.09 -16.07 1.08
C HIS A 371 -3.77 -17.38 0.63
N TYR A 372 -3.12 -18.54 0.82
CA TYR A 372 -3.68 -19.85 0.42
C TYR A 372 -4.87 -20.34 1.29
N ARG A 373 -5.31 -19.54 2.27
CA ARG A 373 -6.53 -19.74 3.05
C ARG A 373 -7.64 -18.74 2.73
N LEU A 374 -7.33 -17.71 1.93
CA LEU A 374 -8.25 -16.60 1.68
C LEU A 374 -9.51 -17.04 0.95
N GLU A 375 -9.46 -17.92 -0.04
CA GLU A 375 -10.65 -18.41 -0.74
C GLU A 375 -11.68 -19.04 0.22
N LYS A 376 -11.18 -19.92 1.12
CA LYS A 376 -12.03 -20.57 2.12
C LYS A 376 -12.63 -19.58 3.12
N ALA A 377 -11.84 -18.61 3.56
CA ALA A 377 -12.28 -17.55 4.45
C ALA A 377 -13.28 -16.62 3.76
N THR A 378 -13.02 -16.24 2.51
CA THR A 378 -13.91 -15.42 1.69
C THR A 378 -15.27 -16.08 1.49
N ALA A 379 -15.32 -17.38 1.24
CA ALA A 379 -16.59 -18.11 1.13
C ALA A 379 -17.40 -18.01 2.43
N ALA A 380 -16.76 -18.10 3.60
CA ALA A 380 -17.42 -17.97 4.89
C ALA A 380 -17.90 -16.53 5.17
N VAL A 381 -17.05 -15.52 4.93
CA VAL A 381 -17.40 -14.09 5.08
C VAL A 381 -18.55 -13.71 4.15
N ARG A 382 -18.48 -14.16 2.90
CA ARG A 382 -19.54 -13.96 1.90
C ARG A 382 -20.89 -14.55 2.38
N GLY A 383 -20.89 -15.75 2.97
CA GLY A 383 -22.09 -16.36 3.52
C GLY A 383 -22.80 -15.52 4.59
N VAL A 384 -22.06 -14.67 5.30
CA VAL A 384 -22.60 -13.74 6.30
C VAL A 384 -23.04 -12.41 5.68
N LEU A 385 -22.23 -11.86 4.77
CA LEU A 385 -22.41 -10.50 4.23
C LEU A 385 -23.40 -10.44 3.06
N GLU A 386 -23.38 -11.43 2.16
CA GLU A 386 -24.19 -11.42 0.94
C GLU A 386 -25.71 -11.42 1.21
N PRO A 387 -26.25 -12.22 2.18
CA PRO A 387 -27.67 -12.16 2.53
C PRO A 387 -28.12 -10.81 3.11
N ARG A 388 -27.16 -9.99 3.58
CA ARG A 388 -27.38 -8.66 4.13
C ARG A 388 -27.20 -7.54 3.09
N GLY A 389 -26.87 -7.88 1.84
CA GLY A 389 -26.53 -6.88 0.81
C GLY A 389 -25.27 -6.06 1.10
N LEU A 390 -24.38 -6.56 1.95
CA LEU A 390 -23.17 -5.85 2.41
C LEU A 390 -21.88 -6.33 1.72
N TYR A 391 -21.94 -7.38 0.90
CA TYR A 391 -20.78 -7.92 0.21
C TYR A 391 -20.60 -7.27 -1.15
N LYS A 392 -19.43 -6.72 -1.39
CA LYS A 392 -19.08 -6.09 -2.65
C LYS A 392 -18.18 -7.02 -3.48
N ARG A 393 -18.71 -7.48 -4.62
CA ARG A 393 -17.97 -8.27 -5.61
C ARG A 393 -18.22 -7.75 -7.01
N ARG A 394 -17.16 -7.71 -7.84
CA ARG A 394 -17.23 -7.26 -9.23
C ARG A 394 -16.48 -8.22 -10.15
N ASP A 395 -17.08 -8.60 -11.28
CA ASP A 395 -16.35 -9.15 -12.42
C ASP A 395 -15.59 -7.98 -13.07
N THR A 396 -14.26 -8.07 -13.11
CA THR A 396 -13.39 -7.00 -13.59
C THR A 396 -12.31 -7.58 -14.51
N ARG A 397 -12.73 -8.43 -15.48
CA ARG A 397 -11.82 -9.01 -16.50
C ARG A 397 -11.18 -7.96 -17.38
N ASP A 398 -11.76 -6.78 -17.44
CA ASP A 398 -11.24 -5.58 -18.08
C ASP A 398 -10.39 -4.70 -17.12
N PHE A 399 -9.82 -5.28 -16.08
CA PHE A 399 -9.14 -4.59 -14.99
C PHE A 399 -8.10 -3.56 -15.46
N VAL A 400 -7.41 -3.80 -16.57
CA VAL A 400 -6.47 -2.81 -17.14
C VAL A 400 -7.21 -1.54 -17.55
N ALA A 401 -8.27 -1.68 -18.37
CA ALA A 401 -9.06 -0.54 -18.80
C ALA A 401 -9.79 0.14 -17.63
N LYS A 402 -10.33 -0.67 -16.70
CA LYS A 402 -11.04 -0.17 -15.51
C LYS A 402 -10.12 0.63 -14.60
N THR A 403 -8.85 0.21 -14.44
CA THR A 403 -7.85 0.97 -13.65
C THR A 403 -7.69 2.39 -14.18
N PHE A 404 -7.51 2.55 -15.50
CA PHE A 404 -7.35 3.87 -16.10
C PHE A 404 -8.66 4.67 -16.10
N ALA A 405 -9.79 4.03 -16.36
CA ALA A 405 -11.09 4.70 -16.33
C ALA A 405 -11.45 5.24 -14.95
N LEU A 406 -11.21 4.47 -13.87
CA LEU A 406 -11.41 4.93 -12.51
C LEU A 406 -10.40 6.00 -12.11
N HIS A 407 -9.14 5.89 -12.53
CA HIS A 407 -8.14 6.92 -12.29
C HIS A 407 -8.55 8.26 -12.91
N ASP A 408 -9.09 8.24 -14.14
CA ASP A 408 -9.57 9.46 -14.79
C ASP A 408 -10.86 10.01 -14.16
N ALA A 409 -11.77 9.13 -13.71
CA ALA A 409 -13.07 9.52 -13.17
C ALA A 409 -13.01 10.02 -11.71
N VAL A 410 -12.31 9.28 -10.85
CA VAL A 410 -12.16 9.59 -9.42
C VAL A 410 -10.91 10.42 -9.19
N GLY A 411 -9.91 10.24 -10.04
CA GLY A 411 -8.62 10.88 -9.87
C GLY A 411 -7.99 10.49 -8.55
N HIS A 412 -7.30 11.45 -7.97
CA HIS A 412 -6.56 11.33 -6.72
C HIS A 412 -7.23 12.13 -5.60
N CYS A 413 -8.38 12.72 -5.89
CA CYS A 413 -9.17 13.46 -4.92
C CYS A 413 -10.34 12.63 -4.45
N VAL A 414 -10.53 12.59 -3.15
CA VAL A 414 -11.75 12.10 -2.57
C VAL A 414 -12.88 12.99 -3.07
N GLU A 415 -13.71 12.42 -3.91
CA GLU A 415 -15.08 12.88 -4.12
C GLU A 415 -15.27 14.40 -4.23
N ARG A 416 -14.66 15.00 -5.24
CA ARG A 416 -14.90 16.44 -5.48
C ARG A 416 -16.39 16.75 -5.61
N ASP A 417 -17.19 15.82 -6.11
CA ASP A 417 -18.56 16.05 -6.53
C ASP A 417 -19.60 15.07 -5.94
N ARG A 418 -19.21 14.12 -5.10
CA ARG A 418 -20.18 13.26 -4.40
C ARG A 418 -20.67 13.95 -3.12
N PRO A 419 -21.99 14.06 -2.92
CA PRO A 419 -22.50 14.39 -1.60
C PRO A 419 -22.06 13.27 -0.63
N ARG A 420 -21.25 13.61 0.36
CA ARG A 420 -20.92 12.69 1.44
C ARG A 420 -22.18 12.34 2.21
N ALA A 421 -22.31 11.08 2.60
CA ALA A 421 -23.34 10.70 3.55
C ALA A 421 -23.20 11.60 4.80
N THR A 422 -24.28 12.22 5.20
CA THR A 422 -24.30 13.04 6.41
C THR A 422 -24.13 12.15 7.65
N LYS A 423 -23.65 12.73 8.75
CA LYS A 423 -23.54 12.01 10.01
C LYS A 423 -24.87 11.37 10.43
N ALA A 424 -26.01 12.01 10.12
CA ALA A 424 -27.33 11.47 10.39
C ALA A 424 -27.65 10.25 9.51
N GLU A 425 -27.29 10.29 8.22
CA GLU A 425 -27.45 9.15 7.30
C GLU A 425 -26.55 7.97 7.69
N ILE A 426 -25.31 8.23 8.07
CA ILE A 426 -24.40 7.19 8.58
C ILE A 426 -24.95 6.62 9.88
N GLN A 427 -25.44 7.45 10.80
CA GLN A 427 -26.03 6.99 12.05
C GLN A 427 -27.32 6.19 11.81
N ALA A 428 -28.20 6.65 10.94
CA ALA A 428 -29.39 5.94 10.52
C ALA A 428 -29.04 4.58 9.89
N TRP A 429 -27.99 4.54 9.07
CA TRP A 429 -27.46 3.32 8.47
C TRP A 429 -26.89 2.34 9.53
N ILE A 430 -26.22 2.83 10.56
CA ILE A 430 -25.72 2.01 11.67
C ILE A 430 -26.87 1.50 12.56
N THR A 431 -27.89 2.31 12.82
CA THR A 431 -29.01 1.98 13.73
C THR A 431 -30.19 1.31 13.03
N GLY A 432 -30.28 1.36 11.69
CA GLY A 432 -31.42 0.85 10.91
C GLY A 432 -32.69 1.69 11.03
N GLU A 433 -32.54 2.93 11.50
CA GLU A 433 -33.64 3.89 11.48
C GLU A 433 -33.69 4.55 10.10
N SER A 434 -34.87 4.55 9.44
CA SER A 434 -35.00 5.28 8.18
C SER A 434 -34.89 6.78 8.46
N SER A 435 -34.04 7.47 7.71
CA SER A 435 -34.06 8.94 7.66
C SER A 435 -35.29 9.36 6.84
N ASP A 436 -36.42 9.57 7.51
CA ASP A 436 -37.58 10.26 6.91
C ASP A 436 -37.29 11.73 6.70
#